data_4bfd823cdf28783b55089d827e06fcaf
#
_entry.id   4bfd823cdf28783b55089d827e06fcaf
#
_cell.length_a   1.000
_cell.length_b   1.000
_cell.length_c   1.000
_cell.angle_alpha   90.00
_cell.angle_beta   90.00
_cell.angle_gamma   90.00
#
_symmetry.space_group_name_H-M   'P 1'
#
loop_
_entity.id
_entity.type
_entity.pdbx_description
1 polymer ?
#
loop_
_entity_poly.entity_id
_entity_poly.type
_entity_poly.pdbx_seq_one_letter_code
_entity_poly.pdbx_strand_id
1 'polypeptide(L)'
;PTHSGTLFPYTTLFRSSIVALLIITTILWAFSFSLIGEYLAGSVDSYFSVLMRVGLAALVFLPFLRTRGQSLKTILLYMLVGAMQLGIMYLFSFRAYVYLSVSEFLLFTVLTPLYITLIYDLLSRRRLRWGYLLSAALAVIGAAIIRYDKVSDHFWTGLMFVQLANISFAIGMVGYKRLMETRPMPQHNAFAWFYMGAAIVAIAAWFMLGNPQKLPTTPVQWSVLVWLGVVASGLGYFMWN
;
A
#
# COMPACT_ATOMS: atom_id res chain seq x y z
N PRO A 1 -41.59 32.09 -17.37
CA PRO A 1 -40.56 31.38 -18.13
C PRO A 1 -39.50 30.83 -17.21
N THR A 2 -39.56 29.55 -17.03
CA THR A 2 -38.69 28.71 -16.17
C THR A 2 -37.39 28.50 -16.87
N HIS A 3 -36.31 29.10 -16.38
CA HIS A 3 -34.96 28.70 -16.73
C HIS A 3 -34.54 27.49 -15.89
N SER A 4 -34.81 26.31 -16.39
CA SER A 4 -34.13 25.06 -15.98
C SER A 4 -32.77 24.99 -16.68
N GLY A 5 -31.79 25.74 -16.15
CA GLY A 5 -30.39 25.71 -16.61
C GLY A 5 -29.66 24.56 -15.96
N THR A 6 -29.49 23.52 -16.71
CA THR A 6 -28.37 22.51 -16.73
C THR A 6 -27.32 22.61 -15.61
N LEU A 7 -27.60 21.94 -14.50
CA LEU A 7 -26.64 21.69 -13.41
C LEU A 7 -25.79 20.41 -13.61
N PHE A 8 -25.73 19.81 -14.83
CA PHE A 8 -25.29 18.44 -15.02
C PHE A 8 -24.01 18.13 -15.83
N PRO A 9 -23.29 19.07 -16.45
CA PRO A 9 -22.06 18.64 -17.15
C PRO A 9 -20.84 18.49 -16.23
N TYR A 10 -20.70 19.30 -15.18
CA TYR A 10 -19.50 19.29 -14.33
C TYR A 10 -19.42 18.09 -13.37
N THR A 11 -20.53 17.66 -12.82
CA THR A 11 -20.59 16.51 -11.90
C THR A 11 -20.33 15.17 -12.59
N THR A 12 -20.78 15.01 -13.83
CA THR A 12 -20.54 13.78 -14.63
C THR A 12 -19.10 13.68 -15.11
N LEU A 13 -18.50 14.77 -15.58
CA LEU A 13 -17.09 14.83 -15.99
C LEU A 13 -16.15 14.57 -14.81
N PHE A 14 -16.42 15.18 -13.66
CA PHE A 14 -15.64 14.96 -12.45
C PHE A 14 -15.74 13.51 -11.96
N ARG A 15 -16.91 12.92 -11.99
CA ARG A 15 -17.15 11.53 -11.62
C ARG A 15 -16.48 10.54 -12.59
N SER A 16 -16.49 10.82 -13.89
CA SER A 16 -15.82 10.00 -14.88
C SER A 16 -14.29 10.04 -14.73
N SER A 17 -13.72 11.19 -14.39
CA SER A 17 -12.28 11.34 -14.14
C SER A 17 -11.80 10.53 -12.92
N ILE A 18 -12.57 10.54 -11.83
CA ILE A 18 -12.27 9.73 -10.63
C ILE A 18 -12.31 8.24 -10.96
N VAL A 19 -13.34 7.79 -11.68
CA VAL A 19 -13.46 6.37 -12.09
C VAL A 19 -12.29 5.97 -12.99
N ALA A 20 -11.89 6.83 -13.93
CA ALA A 20 -10.76 6.57 -14.81
C ALA A 20 -9.44 6.44 -14.01
N LEU A 21 -9.19 7.33 -13.04
CA LEU A 21 -8.02 7.26 -12.17
C LEU A 21 -7.99 5.97 -11.35
N LEU A 22 -9.13 5.54 -10.81
CA LEU A 22 -9.25 4.28 -10.06
C LEU A 22 -8.95 3.08 -10.95
N ILE A 23 -9.47 3.05 -12.19
CA ILE A 23 -9.20 1.97 -13.15
C ILE A 23 -7.71 1.93 -13.51
N ILE A 24 -7.13 3.07 -13.86
CA ILE A 24 -5.69 3.18 -14.20
C ILE A 24 -4.83 2.68 -13.03
N THR A 25 -5.11 3.15 -11.81
CA THR A 25 -4.35 2.75 -10.62
C THR A 25 -4.50 1.26 -10.33
N THR A 26 -5.69 0.69 -10.52
CA THR A 26 -5.95 -0.74 -10.32
C THR A 26 -5.13 -1.58 -11.32
N ILE A 27 -5.14 -1.22 -12.61
CA ILE A 27 -4.36 -1.91 -13.64
C ILE A 27 -2.85 -1.79 -13.34
N LEU A 28 -2.39 -0.61 -12.99
CA LEU A 28 -1.00 -0.33 -12.67
C LEU A 28 -0.51 -1.18 -11.49
N TRP A 29 -1.32 -1.31 -10.44
CA TRP A 29 -0.97 -2.12 -9.27
C TRP A 29 -1.07 -3.62 -9.56
N ALA A 30 -2.09 -4.06 -10.30
CA ALA A 30 -2.20 -5.46 -10.71
C ALA A 30 -0.98 -5.92 -11.51
N PHE A 31 -0.53 -5.09 -12.46
CA PHE A 31 0.70 -5.33 -13.21
C PHE A 31 1.94 -5.35 -12.31
N SER A 32 2.03 -4.43 -11.35
CA SER A 32 3.14 -4.36 -10.40
C SER A 32 3.25 -5.60 -9.53
N PHE A 33 2.15 -6.19 -9.11
CA PHE A 33 2.15 -7.44 -8.34
C PHE A 33 2.72 -8.61 -9.14
N SER A 34 2.36 -8.71 -10.41
CA SER A 34 2.89 -9.73 -11.32
C SER A 34 4.40 -9.57 -11.53
N LEU A 35 4.88 -8.33 -11.72
CA LEU A 35 6.31 -8.05 -11.86
C LEU A 35 7.11 -8.42 -10.60
N ILE A 36 6.57 -8.20 -9.42
CA ILE A 36 7.23 -8.60 -8.16
C ILE A 36 7.36 -10.12 -8.10
N GLY A 37 6.27 -10.84 -8.36
CA GLY A 37 6.25 -12.30 -8.28
C GLY A 37 7.15 -12.97 -9.31
N GLU A 38 7.19 -12.47 -10.54
CA GLU A 38 7.93 -13.08 -11.64
C GLU A 38 9.43 -12.77 -11.59
N TYR A 39 9.81 -11.53 -11.29
CA TYR A 39 11.20 -11.09 -11.48
C TYR A 39 11.98 -10.86 -10.18
N LEU A 40 11.32 -10.61 -9.06
CA LEU A 40 11.96 -10.24 -7.80
C LEU A 40 11.83 -11.32 -6.73
N ALA A 41 10.65 -11.96 -6.61
CA ALA A 41 10.38 -12.91 -5.54
C ALA A 41 11.38 -14.05 -5.51
N GLY A 42 12.04 -14.24 -4.36
CA GLY A 42 13.06 -15.29 -4.16
C GLY A 42 14.42 -15.05 -4.83
N SER A 43 14.49 -14.27 -5.92
CA SER A 43 15.72 -13.99 -6.66
C SER A 43 16.44 -12.74 -6.15
N VAL A 44 15.71 -11.69 -5.84
CA VAL A 44 16.23 -10.44 -5.28
C VAL A 44 15.84 -10.34 -3.80
N ASP A 45 16.73 -9.79 -2.99
CA ASP A 45 16.45 -9.58 -1.58
C ASP A 45 15.21 -8.70 -1.37
N SER A 46 14.29 -9.17 -0.52
CA SER A 46 13.01 -8.48 -0.26
C SER A 46 13.22 -7.10 0.37
N TYR A 47 14.19 -6.96 1.27
CA TYR A 47 14.46 -5.70 1.97
C TYR A 47 15.12 -4.69 1.04
N PHE A 48 16.03 -5.15 0.15
CA PHE A 48 16.60 -4.30 -0.90
C PHE A 48 15.51 -3.84 -1.88
N SER A 49 14.63 -4.74 -2.29
CA SER A 49 13.53 -4.40 -3.20
C SER A 49 12.59 -3.35 -2.60
N VAL A 50 12.28 -3.44 -1.30
CA VAL A 50 11.49 -2.42 -0.59
C VAL A 50 12.26 -1.11 -0.48
N LEU A 51 13.55 -1.15 -0.14
CA LEU A 51 14.41 0.04 -0.08
C LEU A 51 14.43 0.78 -1.41
N MET A 52 14.65 0.08 -2.52
CA MET A 52 14.64 0.69 -3.86
C MET A 52 13.27 1.26 -4.20
N ARG A 53 12.19 0.52 -3.95
CA ARG A 53 10.83 0.95 -4.23
C ARG A 53 10.46 2.22 -3.46
N VAL A 54 10.68 2.21 -2.16
CA VAL A 54 10.33 3.35 -1.27
C VAL A 54 11.29 4.51 -1.47
N GLY A 55 12.58 4.24 -1.63
CA GLY A 55 13.61 5.26 -1.84
C GLY A 55 13.40 6.04 -3.14
N LEU A 56 13.13 5.34 -4.25
CA LEU A 56 12.83 6.00 -5.53
C LEU A 56 11.54 6.82 -5.46
N ALA A 57 10.49 6.31 -4.80
CA ALA A 57 9.28 7.09 -4.57
C ALA A 57 9.55 8.32 -3.69
N ALA A 58 10.38 8.19 -2.64
CA ALA A 58 10.79 9.33 -1.82
C ALA A 58 11.52 10.40 -2.64
N LEU A 59 12.37 10.00 -3.58
CA LEU A 59 13.05 10.94 -4.49
C LEU A 59 12.07 11.67 -5.40
N VAL A 60 11.01 10.99 -5.90
CA VAL A 60 9.95 11.62 -6.70
C VAL A 60 9.22 12.70 -5.91
N PHE A 61 8.97 12.46 -4.61
CA PHE A 61 8.27 13.42 -3.76
C PHE A 61 9.18 14.42 -3.06
N LEU A 62 10.51 14.26 -3.12
CA LEU A 62 11.48 15.14 -2.46
C LEU A 62 11.30 16.63 -2.78
N PRO A 63 11.01 17.05 -4.06
CA PRO A 63 10.77 18.45 -4.39
C PRO A 63 9.55 19.08 -3.68
N PHE A 64 8.63 18.26 -3.22
CA PHE A 64 7.41 18.69 -2.52
C PHE A 64 7.58 18.72 -1.00
N LEU A 65 8.73 18.35 -0.46
CA LEU A 65 9.00 18.33 0.96
C LEU A 65 9.05 19.77 1.52
N ARG A 66 8.02 20.15 2.26
CA ARG A 66 7.92 21.50 2.85
C ARG A 66 7.65 21.40 4.34
N THR A 67 8.45 22.11 5.13
CA THR A 67 8.32 22.24 6.58
C THR A 67 7.54 23.51 6.97
N ARG A 68 7.53 24.52 6.10
CA ARG A 68 6.98 25.85 6.38
C ARG A 68 5.47 25.76 6.70
N GLY A 69 5.08 26.30 7.83
CA GLY A 69 3.68 26.28 8.29
C GLY A 69 3.22 24.97 8.95
N GLN A 70 4.12 23.98 9.11
CA GLN A 70 3.79 22.70 9.73
C GLN A 70 4.50 22.55 11.09
N SER A 71 3.79 22.05 12.10
CA SER A 71 4.42 21.70 13.36
C SER A 71 5.23 20.41 13.24
N LEU A 72 6.34 20.32 13.99
CA LEU A 72 7.16 19.10 14.03
C LEU A 72 6.31 17.85 14.40
N LYS A 73 5.38 18.02 15.32
CA LYS A 73 4.45 16.95 15.71
C LYS A 73 3.60 16.46 14.50
N THR A 74 3.11 17.37 13.66
CA THR A 74 2.35 17.02 12.47
C THR A 74 3.21 16.26 11.48
N ILE A 75 4.42 16.73 11.21
CA ILE A 75 5.38 16.07 10.33
C ILE A 75 5.67 14.64 10.81
N LEU A 76 6.02 14.47 12.10
CA LEU A 76 6.32 13.16 12.67
C LEU A 76 5.12 12.21 12.61
N LEU A 77 3.90 12.70 12.77
CA LEU A 77 2.70 11.89 12.63
C LEU A 77 2.49 11.40 11.19
N TYR A 78 2.70 12.27 10.17
CA TYR A 78 2.66 11.87 8.77
C TYR A 78 3.76 10.86 8.43
N MET A 79 4.97 11.05 8.96
CA MET A 79 6.07 10.08 8.79
C MET A 79 5.72 8.73 9.44
N LEU A 80 5.15 8.72 10.64
CA LEU A 80 4.74 7.49 11.33
C LEU A 80 3.67 6.73 10.54
N VAL A 81 2.66 7.45 10.04
CA VAL A 81 1.62 6.85 9.20
C VAL A 81 2.20 6.30 7.91
N GLY A 82 3.11 7.03 7.26
CA GLY A 82 3.81 6.54 6.07
C GLY A 82 4.71 5.34 6.34
N ALA A 83 5.40 5.33 7.48
CA ALA A 83 6.20 4.20 7.95
C ALA A 83 5.35 2.93 8.08
N MET A 84 4.14 3.04 8.65
CA MET A 84 3.19 1.92 8.75
C MET A 84 2.61 1.52 7.41
N GLN A 85 2.05 2.49 6.67
CA GLN A 85 1.29 2.25 5.44
C GLN A 85 2.16 1.77 4.28
N LEU A 86 3.36 2.29 4.14
CA LEU A 86 4.25 2.03 3.01
C LEU A 86 5.51 1.28 3.43
N GLY A 87 6.12 1.61 4.58
CA GLY A 87 7.33 0.96 5.05
C GLY A 87 7.06 -0.48 5.50
N ILE A 88 6.38 -0.64 6.62
CA ILE A 88 6.11 -1.95 7.25
C ILE A 88 5.24 -2.83 6.35
N MET A 89 4.21 -2.26 5.72
CA MET A 89 3.35 -2.99 4.79
C MET A 89 4.15 -3.61 3.65
N TYR A 90 5.05 -2.87 3.00
CA TYR A 90 5.87 -3.42 1.92
C TYR A 90 6.86 -4.47 2.41
N LEU A 91 7.46 -4.30 3.59
CA LEU A 91 8.35 -5.32 4.17
C LEU A 91 7.62 -6.66 4.30
N PHE A 92 6.43 -6.66 4.87
CA PHE A 92 5.61 -7.87 4.98
C PHE A 92 5.14 -8.38 3.63
N SER A 93 4.71 -7.51 2.72
CA SER A 93 4.27 -7.89 1.38
C SER A 93 5.38 -8.60 0.58
N PHE A 94 6.58 -8.03 0.51
CA PHE A 94 7.69 -8.64 -0.21
C PHE A 94 8.16 -9.94 0.44
N ARG A 95 8.07 -10.06 1.76
CA ARG A 95 8.34 -11.33 2.46
C ARG A 95 7.27 -12.38 2.15
N ALA A 96 6.01 -12.00 2.01
CA ALA A 96 4.93 -12.91 1.64
C ALA A 96 5.16 -13.55 0.27
N TYR A 97 5.66 -12.80 -0.72
CA TYR A 97 5.98 -13.32 -2.06
C TYR A 97 7.09 -14.38 -2.10
N VAL A 98 7.88 -14.52 -1.05
CA VAL A 98 8.86 -15.62 -0.93
C VAL A 98 8.16 -16.96 -0.68
N TYR A 99 6.96 -16.94 -0.10
CA TYR A 99 6.22 -18.12 0.34
C TYR A 99 4.94 -18.38 -0.46
N LEU A 100 4.40 -17.37 -1.11
CA LEU A 100 3.13 -17.40 -1.82
C LEU A 100 3.30 -17.04 -3.29
N SER A 101 2.51 -17.65 -4.14
CA SER A 101 2.33 -17.19 -5.52
C SER A 101 1.60 -15.85 -5.58
N VAL A 102 1.69 -15.16 -6.72
CA VAL A 102 0.97 -13.89 -6.96
C VAL A 102 -0.53 -14.05 -6.73
N SER A 103 -1.11 -15.12 -7.22
CA SER A 103 -2.55 -15.41 -7.10
C SER A 103 -2.97 -15.59 -5.64
N GLU A 104 -2.18 -16.27 -4.83
CA GLU A 104 -2.44 -16.46 -3.40
C GLU A 104 -2.32 -15.15 -2.63
N PHE A 105 -1.26 -14.38 -2.92
CA PHE A 105 -1.08 -13.05 -2.34
C PHE A 105 -2.29 -12.15 -2.62
N LEU A 106 -2.73 -12.05 -3.88
CA LEU A 106 -3.87 -11.24 -4.28
C LEU A 106 -5.18 -11.71 -3.64
N LEU A 107 -5.39 -13.02 -3.54
CA LEU A 107 -6.57 -13.58 -2.88
C LEU A 107 -6.68 -13.10 -1.43
N PHE A 108 -5.58 -13.08 -0.70
CA PHE A 108 -5.59 -12.69 0.71
C PHE A 108 -5.62 -11.17 0.92
N THR A 109 -5.21 -10.36 -0.07
CA THR A 109 -5.38 -8.91 0.00
C THR A 109 -6.83 -8.44 -0.10
N VAL A 110 -7.76 -9.31 -0.56
CA VAL A 110 -9.21 -9.04 -0.53
C VAL A 110 -9.73 -8.74 0.88
N LEU A 111 -9.03 -9.18 1.93
CA LEU A 111 -9.38 -8.86 3.33
C LEU A 111 -9.03 -7.42 3.74
N THR A 112 -8.26 -6.68 2.95
CA THR A 112 -7.83 -5.32 3.28
C THR A 112 -8.98 -4.35 3.60
N PRO A 113 -10.07 -4.25 2.82
CA PRO A 113 -11.19 -3.36 3.13
C PRO A 113 -11.85 -3.70 4.46
N LEU A 114 -11.85 -4.98 4.84
CA LEU A 114 -12.36 -5.42 6.13
C LEU A 114 -11.53 -4.84 7.27
N TYR A 115 -10.19 -4.99 7.21
CA TYR A 115 -9.31 -4.42 8.23
C TYR A 115 -9.43 -2.89 8.32
N ILE A 116 -9.53 -2.19 7.19
CA ILE A 116 -9.75 -0.73 7.17
C ILE A 116 -11.03 -0.38 7.93
N THR A 117 -12.11 -1.11 7.66
CA THR A 117 -13.41 -0.85 8.29
C THR A 117 -13.39 -1.18 9.78
N LEU A 118 -12.81 -2.31 10.17
CA LEU A 118 -12.69 -2.71 11.57
C LEU A 118 -11.87 -1.69 12.38
N ILE A 119 -10.72 -1.28 11.85
CA ILE A 119 -9.84 -0.31 12.54
C ILE A 119 -10.53 1.06 12.60
N TYR A 120 -11.21 1.48 11.53
CA TYR A 120 -11.94 2.74 11.51
C TYR A 120 -13.10 2.75 12.53
N ASP A 121 -13.89 1.68 12.59
CA ASP A 121 -15.02 1.57 13.52
C ASP A 121 -14.52 1.49 14.98
N LEU A 122 -13.46 0.72 15.24
CA LEU A 122 -12.86 0.62 16.57
C LEU A 122 -12.34 1.98 17.08
N LEU A 123 -11.66 2.72 16.21
CA LEU A 123 -11.06 4.00 16.56
C LEU A 123 -12.06 5.17 16.59
N SER A 124 -13.10 5.15 15.73
CA SER A 124 -14.03 6.28 15.56
C SER A 124 -15.33 6.09 16.30
N ARG A 125 -15.90 4.88 16.27
CA ARG A 125 -17.26 4.61 16.80
C ARG A 125 -17.26 3.76 18.04
N ARG A 126 -16.14 3.10 18.37
CA ARG A 126 -16.00 2.10 19.45
C ARG A 126 -17.05 0.99 19.39
N ARG A 127 -17.59 0.70 18.20
CA ARG A 127 -18.61 -0.33 17.96
C ARG A 127 -18.20 -1.16 16.76
N LEU A 128 -18.12 -2.47 16.93
CA LEU A 128 -17.92 -3.43 15.86
C LEU A 128 -19.25 -3.77 15.22
N ARG A 129 -19.32 -3.76 13.91
CA ARG A 129 -20.49 -4.22 13.15
C ARG A 129 -20.33 -5.68 12.80
N TRP A 130 -21.21 -6.54 13.31
CA TRP A 130 -21.20 -7.98 13.09
C TRP A 130 -21.16 -8.37 11.61
N GLY A 131 -21.77 -7.60 10.72
CA GLY A 131 -21.73 -7.84 9.28
C GLY A 131 -20.31 -7.90 8.69
N TYR A 132 -19.37 -7.11 9.22
CA TYR A 132 -17.97 -7.15 8.76
C TYR A 132 -17.24 -8.41 9.25
N LEU A 133 -17.54 -8.87 10.46
CA LEU A 133 -17.00 -10.13 10.97
C LEU A 133 -17.51 -11.32 10.16
N LEU A 134 -18.78 -11.31 9.77
CA LEU A 134 -19.34 -12.34 8.89
C LEU A 134 -18.69 -12.31 7.50
N SER A 135 -18.49 -11.13 6.91
CA SER A 135 -17.78 -10.99 5.62
C SER A 135 -16.34 -11.50 5.70
N ALA A 136 -15.65 -11.24 6.82
CA ALA A 136 -14.31 -11.78 7.05
C ALA A 136 -14.31 -13.30 7.13
N ALA A 137 -15.22 -13.86 7.91
CA ALA A 137 -15.34 -15.31 8.06
C ALA A 137 -15.62 -15.98 6.70
N LEU A 138 -16.55 -15.44 5.91
CA LEU A 138 -16.84 -15.94 4.56
C LEU A 138 -15.64 -15.85 3.62
N ALA A 139 -14.87 -14.76 3.65
CA ALA A 139 -13.67 -14.62 2.84
C ALA A 139 -12.57 -15.61 3.26
N VAL A 140 -12.37 -15.83 4.56
CA VAL A 140 -11.43 -16.84 5.08
C VAL A 140 -11.87 -18.26 4.70
N ILE A 141 -13.15 -18.58 4.84
CA ILE A 141 -13.70 -19.88 4.43
C ILE A 141 -13.54 -20.09 2.92
N GLY A 142 -13.86 -19.08 2.10
CA GLY A 142 -13.65 -19.13 0.65
C GLY A 142 -12.19 -19.37 0.27
N ALA A 143 -11.26 -18.68 0.91
CA ALA A 143 -9.84 -18.88 0.70
C ALA A 143 -9.37 -20.28 1.14
N ALA A 144 -9.91 -20.83 2.25
CA ALA A 144 -9.60 -22.17 2.73
C ALA A 144 -10.12 -23.26 1.76
N ILE A 145 -11.33 -23.08 1.19
CA ILE A 145 -11.89 -24.02 0.22
C ILE A 145 -11.05 -24.11 -1.05
N ILE A 146 -10.56 -22.95 -1.56
CA ILE A 146 -9.75 -22.89 -2.77
C ILE A 146 -8.42 -23.66 -2.60
N ARG A 147 -7.94 -23.83 -1.36
CA ARG A 147 -6.59 -24.35 -1.06
C ARG A 147 -6.56 -25.67 -0.29
N TYR A 148 -7.68 -26.36 -0.15
CA TYR A 148 -7.79 -27.57 0.69
C TYR A 148 -6.77 -28.67 0.32
N ASP A 149 -6.36 -28.78 -0.94
CA ASP A 149 -5.58 -29.93 -1.44
C ASP A 149 -4.04 -29.75 -1.45
N LYS A 150 -3.49 -28.57 -1.21
CA LYS A 150 -2.02 -28.31 -1.34
C LYS A 150 -1.50 -27.25 -0.39
N VAL A 151 -1.68 -27.42 0.90
CA VAL A 151 -1.10 -26.50 1.89
C VAL A 151 0.33 -26.95 2.18
N SER A 152 1.33 -26.19 1.71
CA SER A 152 2.73 -26.38 2.11
C SER A 152 2.97 -25.83 3.52
N ASP A 153 3.96 -26.33 4.25
CA ASP A 153 4.33 -25.81 5.58
C ASP A 153 4.66 -24.30 5.55
N HIS A 154 5.14 -23.81 4.42
CA HIS A 154 5.44 -22.40 4.21
C HIS A 154 4.23 -21.50 3.90
N PHE A 155 3.11 -22.08 3.51
CA PHE A 155 1.89 -21.34 3.19
C PHE A 155 1.39 -20.50 4.38
N TRP A 156 1.36 -21.08 5.58
CA TRP A 156 0.92 -20.37 6.78
C TRP A 156 1.80 -19.19 7.13
N THR A 157 3.11 -19.31 6.90
CA THR A 157 4.06 -18.20 7.06
C THR A 157 3.77 -17.08 6.07
N GLY A 158 3.53 -17.41 4.81
CA GLY A 158 3.16 -16.45 3.78
C GLY A 158 1.83 -15.76 4.07
N LEU A 159 0.81 -16.53 4.48
CA LEU A 159 -0.49 -16.01 4.89
C LEU A 159 -0.35 -15.02 6.06
N MET A 160 0.42 -15.34 7.08
CA MET A 160 0.67 -14.45 8.20
C MET A 160 1.31 -13.12 7.73
N PHE A 161 2.29 -13.18 6.84
CA PHE A 161 2.90 -11.96 6.29
C PHE A 161 1.89 -11.10 5.50
N VAL A 162 1.02 -11.70 4.69
CA VAL A 162 -0.03 -10.94 3.98
C VAL A 162 -0.98 -10.27 4.95
N GLN A 163 -1.41 -10.98 6.02
CA GLN A 163 -2.32 -10.37 6.99
C GLN A 163 -1.66 -9.23 7.76
N LEU A 164 -0.39 -9.37 8.14
CA LEU A 164 0.37 -8.28 8.76
C LEU A 164 0.53 -7.08 7.81
N ALA A 165 0.74 -7.33 6.51
CA ALA A 165 0.75 -6.27 5.49
C ALA A 165 -0.60 -5.57 5.39
N ASN A 166 -1.70 -6.32 5.31
CA ASN A 166 -3.06 -5.78 5.23
C ASN A 166 -3.41 -4.93 6.46
N ILE A 167 -3.07 -5.40 7.65
CA ILE A 167 -3.30 -4.65 8.91
C ILE A 167 -2.47 -3.37 8.93
N SER A 168 -1.18 -3.44 8.57
CA SER A 168 -0.29 -2.27 8.51
C SER A 168 -0.81 -1.23 7.53
N PHE A 169 -1.26 -1.66 6.35
CA PHE A 169 -1.88 -0.79 5.36
C PHE A 169 -3.17 -0.15 5.89
N ALA A 170 -4.02 -0.93 6.52
CA ALA A 170 -5.29 -0.46 7.07
C ALA A 170 -5.09 0.57 8.21
N ILE A 171 -4.13 0.34 9.10
CA ILE A 171 -3.74 1.31 10.13
C ILE A 171 -3.28 2.62 9.49
N GLY A 172 -2.44 2.52 8.45
CA GLY A 172 -1.97 3.67 7.70
C GLY A 172 -3.10 4.45 7.03
N MET A 173 -4.01 3.77 6.32
CA MET A 173 -5.16 4.39 5.66
C MET A 173 -6.07 5.14 6.64
N VAL A 174 -6.41 4.52 7.76
CA VAL A 174 -7.21 5.17 8.80
C VAL A 174 -6.46 6.33 9.46
N GLY A 175 -5.16 6.16 9.71
CA GLY A 175 -4.28 7.20 10.23
C GLY A 175 -4.19 8.40 9.29
N TYR A 176 -3.99 8.17 7.99
CA TYR A 176 -3.97 9.22 6.97
C TYR A 176 -5.28 10.02 6.96
N LYS A 177 -6.42 9.32 6.86
CA LYS A 177 -7.72 9.96 6.89
C LYS A 177 -7.88 10.88 8.10
N ARG A 178 -7.55 10.40 9.30
CA ARG A 178 -7.62 11.21 10.53
C ARG A 178 -6.67 12.40 10.54
N LEU A 179 -5.47 12.24 10.01
CA LEU A 179 -4.53 13.35 9.90
C LEU A 179 -5.06 14.41 8.94
N MET A 180 -5.61 14.02 7.81
CA MET A 180 -6.21 14.96 6.87
C MET A 180 -7.40 15.70 7.44
N GLU A 181 -8.20 15.07 8.31
CA GLU A 181 -9.34 15.70 9.00
C GLU A 181 -8.90 16.67 10.12
N THR A 182 -7.82 16.33 10.86
CA THR A 182 -7.42 17.09 12.07
C THR A 182 -6.23 18.02 11.84
N ARG A 183 -5.38 17.73 10.87
CA ARG A 183 -4.12 18.42 10.56
C ARG A 183 -3.91 18.42 9.05
N PRO A 184 -4.79 19.09 8.26
CA PRO A 184 -4.75 19.04 6.82
C PRO A 184 -3.40 19.53 6.28
N MET A 185 -2.93 18.85 5.25
CA MET A 185 -1.68 19.16 4.54
C MET A 185 -1.91 18.95 3.05
N PRO A 186 -1.29 19.74 2.15
CA PRO A 186 -1.35 19.45 0.72
C PRO A 186 -0.88 18.02 0.42
N GLN A 187 -1.64 17.29 -0.38
CA GLN A 187 -1.44 15.87 -0.63
C GLN A 187 0.01 15.53 -1.05
N HIS A 188 0.59 16.28 -1.97
CA HIS A 188 1.97 16.09 -2.41
C HIS A 188 3.00 16.25 -1.27
N ASN A 189 2.76 17.16 -0.34
CA ASN A 189 3.60 17.35 0.85
C ASN A 189 3.38 16.21 1.87
N ALA A 190 2.13 15.78 2.08
CA ALA A 190 1.83 14.64 2.94
C ALA A 190 2.53 13.37 2.46
N PHE A 191 2.50 13.07 1.14
CA PHE A 191 3.22 11.94 0.57
C PHE A 191 4.74 12.06 0.65
N ALA A 192 5.28 13.28 0.52
CA ALA A 192 6.71 13.48 0.75
C ALA A 192 7.12 13.03 2.17
N TRP A 193 6.37 13.43 3.19
CA TRP A 193 6.64 12.98 4.57
C TRP A 193 6.34 11.49 4.79
N PHE A 194 5.33 10.94 4.11
CA PHE A 194 5.05 9.49 4.13
C PHE A 194 6.25 8.70 3.67
N TYR A 195 6.77 9.03 2.50
CA TYR A 195 7.91 8.32 1.94
C TYR A 195 9.19 8.53 2.73
N MET A 196 9.37 9.68 3.38
CA MET A 196 10.47 9.87 4.33
C MET A 196 10.38 8.91 5.51
N GLY A 197 9.20 8.77 6.11
CA GLY A 197 8.96 7.81 7.20
C GLY A 197 9.17 6.36 6.74
N ALA A 198 8.62 6.00 5.58
CA ALA A 198 8.78 4.67 5.00
C ALA A 198 10.24 4.37 4.62
N ALA A 199 10.99 5.35 4.10
CA ALA A 199 12.40 5.20 3.76
C ALA A 199 13.27 4.91 5.00
N ILE A 200 13.01 5.56 6.13
CA ILE A 200 13.72 5.26 7.38
C ILE A 200 13.53 3.80 7.77
N VAL A 201 12.29 3.29 7.71
CA VAL A 201 11.98 1.88 8.00
C VAL A 201 12.68 0.95 7.01
N ALA A 202 12.64 1.26 5.71
CA ALA A 202 13.24 0.44 4.67
C ALA A 202 14.77 0.40 4.79
N ILE A 203 15.41 1.54 5.08
CA ILE A 203 16.86 1.63 5.33
C ILE A 203 17.22 0.79 6.55
N ALA A 204 16.54 0.96 7.68
CA ALA A 204 16.80 0.19 8.88
C ALA A 204 16.64 -1.32 8.63
N ALA A 205 15.56 -1.73 7.94
CA ALA A 205 15.32 -3.12 7.60
C ALA A 205 16.41 -3.71 6.69
N TRP A 206 16.87 -2.95 5.70
CA TRP A 206 17.95 -3.40 4.81
C TRP A 206 19.27 -3.61 5.58
N PHE A 207 19.67 -2.64 6.42
CA PHE A 207 20.91 -2.76 7.18
C PHE A 207 20.86 -3.86 8.25
N MET A 208 19.70 -4.17 8.81
CA MET A 208 19.56 -5.18 9.87
C MET A 208 19.30 -6.59 9.33
N LEU A 209 18.58 -6.73 8.22
CA LEU A 209 18.01 -7.99 7.75
C LEU A 209 18.32 -8.28 6.28
N GLY A 210 18.90 -7.34 5.55
CA GLY A 210 19.18 -7.47 4.12
C GLY A 210 20.31 -8.49 3.83
N ASN A 211 20.22 -9.10 2.65
CA ASN A 211 21.26 -10.00 2.15
C ASN A 211 21.96 -9.39 0.93
N PRO A 212 23.18 -8.83 1.08
CA PRO A 212 23.93 -8.22 -0.02
C PRO A 212 24.28 -9.19 -1.17
N GLN A 213 24.20 -10.50 -0.95
CA GLN A 213 24.47 -11.50 -1.99
C GLN A 213 23.30 -11.68 -2.96
N LYS A 214 22.10 -11.19 -2.60
CA LYS A 214 20.88 -11.27 -3.41
C LYS A 214 20.49 -9.90 -3.98
N LEU A 215 21.44 -9.16 -4.54
CA LEU A 215 21.16 -7.93 -5.26
C LEU A 215 20.69 -8.21 -6.71
N PRO A 216 19.98 -7.25 -7.36
CA PRO A 216 19.57 -7.42 -8.75
C PRO A 216 20.77 -7.66 -9.66
N THR A 217 20.71 -8.68 -10.49
CA THR A 217 21.80 -9.08 -11.40
C THR A 217 21.47 -8.80 -12.86
N THR A 218 20.18 -8.61 -13.19
CA THR A 218 19.74 -8.42 -14.57
C THR A 218 19.17 -7.00 -14.80
N PRO A 219 19.31 -6.46 -16.04
CA PRO A 219 18.70 -5.17 -16.38
C PRO A 219 17.17 -5.14 -16.18
N VAL A 220 16.51 -6.30 -16.37
CA VAL A 220 15.05 -6.43 -16.16
C VAL A 220 14.70 -6.21 -14.70
N GLN A 221 15.42 -6.82 -13.76
CA GLN A 221 15.19 -6.62 -12.33
C GLN A 221 15.34 -5.14 -11.93
N TRP A 222 16.37 -4.47 -12.42
CA TRP A 222 16.55 -3.04 -12.18
C TRP A 222 15.41 -2.19 -12.78
N SER A 223 14.99 -2.50 -14.00
CA SER A 223 13.87 -1.82 -14.65
C SER A 223 12.56 -2.00 -13.86
N VAL A 224 12.31 -3.21 -13.35
CA VAL A 224 11.16 -3.51 -12.51
C VAL A 224 11.23 -2.71 -11.20
N LEU A 225 12.36 -2.63 -10.54
CA LEU A 225 12.52 -1.84 -9.32
C LEU A 225 12.28 -0.34 -9.57
N VAL A 226 12.79 0.21 -10.67
CA VAL A 226 12.53 1.60 -11.07
C VAL A 226 11.05 1.81 -11.35
N TRP A 227 10.39 0.91 -12.09
CA TRP A 227 8.95 0.96 -12.33
C TRP A 227 8.16 0.96 -11.02
N LEU A 228 8.47 0.02 -10.12
CA LEU A 228 7.79 -0.10 -8.83
C LEU A 228 7.96 1.14 -7.96
N GLY A 229 9.14 1.75 -7.96
CA GLY A 229 9.42 2.95 -7.17
C GLY A 229 8.80 4.21 -7.77
N VAL A 230 9.11 4.51 -9.02
CA VAL A 230 8.70 5.77 -9.66
C VAL A 230 7.23 5.74 -10.07
N VAL A 231 6.80 4.70 -10.78
CA VAL A 231 5.46 4.64 -11.37
C VAL A 231 4.45 4.08 -10.39
N ALA A 232 4.63 2.85 -9.92
CA ALA A 232 3.64 2.19 -9.09
C ALA A 232 3.48 2.81 -7.70
N SER A 233 4.57 3.23 -7.08
CA SER A 233 4.53 3.86 -5.75
C SER A 233 4.52 5.38 -5.83
N GLY A 234 5.35 6.01 -6.67
CA GLY A 234 5.37 7.46 -6.83
C GLY A 234 4.05 7.99 -7.37
N LEU A 235 3.75 7.70 -8.63
CA LEU A 235 2.55 8.19 -9.29
C LEU A 235 1.28 7.45 -8.85
N GLY A 236 1.35 6.13 -8.63
CA GLY A 236 0.19 5.33 -8.28
C GLY A 236 -0.50 5.78 -7.01
N TYR A 237 0.24 5.99 -5.92
CA TYR A 237 -0.36 6.49 -4.68
C TYR A 237 -0.80 7.95 -4.75
N PHE A 238 -0.15 8.76 -5.57
CA PHE A 238 -0.62 10.12 -5.80
C PHE A 238 -1.97 10.15 -6.51
N MET A 239 -2.20 9.22 -7.45
CA MET A 239 -3.49 9.11 -8.15
C MET A 239 -4.59 8.45 -7.31
N TRP A 240 -4.22 7.58 -6.36
CA TRP A 240 -5.16 6.83 -5.51
C TRP A 240 -5.82 7.72 -4.43
N ASN A 241 -5.13 8.70 -3.90
CA ASN A 241 -5.58 9.59 -2.84
C ASN A 241 -5.95 10.95 -3.39
#